data_2fa64a5b8e9e6d866bbeaaa146d5e73e
#
_entry.id   2fa64a5b8e9e6d866bbeaaa146d5e73e
#
_cell.length_a   1.000
_cell.length_b   1.000
_cell.length_c   1.000
_cell.angle_alpha   90.00
_cell.angle_beta   90.00
_cell.angle_gamma   90.00
#
_symmetry.space_group_name_H-M   'P 1'
#
loop_
_entity.id
_entity.type
_entity.pdbx_description
1 polymer ?
#
loop_
_entity_poly.entity_id
_entity_poly.type
_entity_poly.pdbx_seq_one_letter_code
_entity_poly.pdbx_strand_id
1 'polypeptide(L)'
;MQRYLLSIYQPDGDPPPPEVLGPIMRDVDALVQEIKAAGAWVFNGGLHPPSTATVVRVKDGEVLMTDGPYAEGKEHIGGFVIVKAPDLDAALEWARKAARAITLPIEVRPFQGEVE
;
A
#
# COMPACT_ATOMS: atom_id res chain seq x y z
N MET A 1 14.28 -10.09 -11.24
CA MET A 1 14.00 -8.68 -10.94
C MET A 1 13.72 -8.49 -9.47
N GLN A 2 14.05 -7.32 -8.97
CA GLN A 2 13.76 -6.94 -7.59
C GLN A 2 12.28 -6.64 -7.41
N ARG A 3 11.74 -7.00 -6.26
CA ARG A 3 10.37 -6.63 -5.87
C ARG A 3 10.40 -5.44 -4.93
N TYR A 4 9.40 -4.58 -5.07
CA TYR A 4 9.26 -3.37 -4.28
C TYR A 4 7.86 -3.27 -3.71
N LEU A 5 7.78 -2.83 -2.45
CA LEU A 5 6.51 -2.53 -1.79
C LEU A 5 6.24 -1.04 -1.90
N LEU A 6 5.11 -0.70 -2.49
CA LEU A 6 4.62 0.67 -2.57
C LEU A 6 3.49 0.78 -1.55
N SER A 7 3.78 1.42 -0.42
CA SER A 7 2.81 1.58 0.66
C SER A 7 2.10 2.91 0.52
N ILE A 8 0.77 2.89 0.63
CA ILE A 8 -0.07 4.07 0.50
C ILE A 8 -0.40 4.57 1.89
N TYR A 9 0.00 5.79 2.22
CA TYR A 9 -0.27 6.39 3.53
C TYR A 9 -1.52 7.25 3.45
N GLN A 10 -2.46 6.95 4.31
CA GLN A 10 -3.79 7.52 4.31
C GLN A 10 -4.02 8.25 5.62
N PRO A 11 -4.60 9.48 5.60
CA PRO A 11 -4.90 10.19 6.83
C PRO A 11 -6.06 9.53 7.56
N ASP A 12 -6.09 9.73 8.88
CA ASP A 12 -7.22 9.33 9.70
C ASP A 12 -8.46 10.12 9.30
N GLY A 13 -9.61 9.55 9.56
CA GLY A 13 -10.88 10.19 9.33
C GLY A 13 -11.73 9.50 8.29
N ASP A 14 -12.83 10.15 7.96
CA ASP A 14 -13.78 9.59 7.01
C ASP A 14 -13.22 9.59 5.60
N PRO A 15 -13.59 8.59 4.79
CA PRO A 15 -13.18 8.58 3.39
C PRO A 15 -13.79 9.77 2.64
N PRO A 16 -13.16 10.19 1.52
CA PRO A 16 -13.75 11.23 0.68
C PRO A 16 -15.14 10.83 0.19
N PRO A 17 -16.00 11.80 -0.14
CA PRO A 17 -17.31 11.46 -0.67
C PRO A 17 -17.20 10.75 -2.03
N PRO A 18 -18.24 10.01 -2.44
CA PRO A 18 -18.19 9.22 -3.68
C PRO A 18 -17.86 10.02 -4.94
N GLU A 19 -18.23 11.30 -4.99
CA GLU A 19 -17.94 12.17 -6.13
C GLU A 19 -16.43 12.39 -6.29
N VAL A 20 -15.69 12.37 -5.19
CA VAL A 20 -14.23 12.51 -5.18
C VAL A 20 -13.57 11.15 -5.32
N LEU A 21 -14.04 10.17 -4.56
CA LEU A 21 -13.44 8.85 -4.51
C LEU A 21 -13.62 8.06 -5.82
N GLY A 22 -14.78 8.18 -6.47
CA GLY A 22 -15.07 7.44 -7.69
C GLY A 22 -14.04 7.62 -8.80
N PRO A 23 -13.72 8.88 -9.18
CA PRO A 23 -12.68 9.13 -10.19
C PRO A 23 -11.31 8.60 -9.79
N ILE A 24 -10.96 8.73 -8.49
CA ILE A 24 -9.69 8.20 -7.97
C ILE A 24 -9.62 6.69 -8.14
N MET A 25 -10.68 5.98 -7.78
CA MET A 25 -10.72 4.53 -7.91
C MET A 25 -10.63 4.08 -9.36
N ARG A 26 -11.22 4.82 -10.29
CA ARG A 26 -11.09 4.53 -11.71
C ARG A 26 -9.65 4.70 -12.18
N ASP A 27 -8.97 5.76 -11.72
CA ASP A 27 -7.58 6.00 -12.08
C ASP A 27 -6.66 4.93 -11.49
N VAL A 28 -6.94 4.48 -10.27
CA VAL A 28 -6.20 3.39 -9.62
C VAL A 28 -6.37 2.09 -10.41
N ASP A 29 -7.61 1.77 -10.80
CA ASP A 29 -7.88 0.56 -11.57
C ASP A 29 -7.14 0.60 -12.92
N ALA A 30 -7.16 1.75 -13.59
CA ALA A 30 -6.44 1.91 -14.86
C ALA A 30 -4.95 1.72 -14.68
N LEU A 31 -4.38 2.25 -13.59
CA LEU A 31 -2.96 2.08 -13.29
C LEU A 31 -2.62 0.61 -13.01
N VAL A 32 -3.45 -0.09 -12.25
CA VAL A 32 -3.25 -1.51 -11.98
C VAL A 32 -3.22 -2.30 -13.28
N GLN A 33 -4.11 -2.00 -14.22
CA GLN A 33 -4.12 -2.65 -15.52
C GLN A 33 -2.85 -2.32 -16.32
N GLU A 34 -2.36 -1.09 -16.22
CA GLU A 34 -1.11 -0.69 -16.87
C GLU A 34 0.09 -1.47 -16.30
N ILE A 35 0.15 -1.60 -14.98
CA ILE A 35 1.23 -2.37 -14.32
C ILE A 35 1.18 -3.84 -14.75
N LYS A 36 -0.02 -4.41 -14.81
CA LYS A 36 -0.21 -5.79 -15.27
C LYS A 36 0.24 -5.97 -16.71
N ALA A 37 -0.15 -5.04 -17.58
CA ALA A 37 0.22 -5.10 -18.99
C ALA A 37 1.73 -4.98 -19.20
N ALA A 38 2.42 -4.29 -18.31
CA ALA A 38 3.88 -4.16 -18.37
C ALA A 38 4.61 -5.38 -17.76
N GLY A 39 3.88 -6.33 -17.22
CA GLY A 39 4.47 -7.51 -16.56
C GLY A 39 5.13 -7.21 -15.23
N ALA A 40 4.82 -6.06 -14.64
CA ALA A 40 5.43 -5.60 -13.39
C ALA A 40 4.59 -5.88 -12.15
N TRP A 41 3.34 -6.26 -12.32
CA TRP A 41 2.42 -6.45 -11.20
C TRP A 41 2.69 -7.77 -10.47
N VAL A 42 2.70 -7.72 -9.14
CA VAL A 42 2.77 -8.91 -8.29
C VAL A 42 1.47 -9.05 -7.51
N PHE A 43 1.10 -8.02 -6.77
CA PHE A 43 -0.13 -8.03 -5.98
C PHE A 43 -0.46 -6.60 -5.56
N ASN A 44 -1.73 -6.32 -5.30
CA ASN A 44 -2.14 -5.06 -4.70
C ASN A 44 -3.41 -5.29 -3.88
N GLY A 45 -3.65 -4.41 -2.93
CA GLY A 45 -4.86 -4.47 -2.14
C GLY A 45 -5.04 -3.25 -1.27
N GLY A 46 -6.28 -2.98 -0.93
CA GLY A 46 -6.65 -1.99 0.07
C GLY A 46 -6.89 -2.67 1.40
N LEU A 47 -6.73 -1.92 2.46
CA LEU A 47 -6.96 -2.41 3.81
C LEU A 47 -8.20 -1.75 4.40
N HIS A 48 -8.88 -2.47 5.27
CA HIS A 48 -9.94 -1.90 6.09
C HIS A 48 -9.34 -0.91 7.09
N PRO A 49 -10.16 -0.05 7.73
CA PRO A 49 -9.64 0.95 8.66
C PRO A 49 -8.83 0.34 9.81
N PRO A 50 -7.89 1.10 10.39
CA PRO A 50 -7.04 0.60 11.48
C PRO A 50 -7.82 0.09 12.69
N SER A 51 -9.03 0.58 12.90
CA SER A 51 -9.89 0.09 13.98
C SER A 51 -10.23 -1.39 13.86
N THR A 52 -10.08 -1.98 12.67
CA THR A 52 -10.32 -3.41 12.46
C THR A 52 -9.11 -4.27 12.76
N ALA A 53 -7.97 -3.64 13.08
CA ALA A 53 -6.72 -4.35 13.32
C ALA A 53 -6.72 -5.05 14.68
N THR A 54 -5.91 -6.09 14.77
CA THR A 54 -5.61 -6.77 16.03
C THR A 54 -4.11 -6.97 16.08
N VAL A 55 -3.51 -6.61 17.21
CA VAL A 55 -2.07 -6.80 17.42
C VAL A 55 -1.85 -8.03 18.27
N VAL A 56 -0.95 -8.90 17.84
CA VAL A 56 -0.57 -10.10 18.58
C VAL A 56 0.87 -9.95 19.03
N ARG A 57 1.11 -10.13 20.33
CA ARG A 57 2.45 -10.01 20.92
C ARG A 57 2.76 -11.21 21.80
N VAL A 58 4.03 -11.47 21.98
CA VAL A 58 4.49 -12.43 22.98
C VAL A 58 5.11 -11.63 24.14
N LYS A 59 4.64 -11.88 25.35
CA LYS A 59 5.15 -11.24 26.56
C LYS A 59 5.26 -12.31 27.66
N ASP A 60 6.44 -12.45 28.23
CA ASP A 60 6.70 -13.42 29.30
C ASP A 60 6.26 -14.84 28.93
N GLY A 61 6.48 -15.21 27.67
CA GLY A 61 6.11 -16.54 27.16
C GLY A 61 4.66 -16.71 26.78
N GLU A 62 3.83 -15.68 26.95
CA GLU A 62 2.42 -15.73 26.63
C GLU A 62 2.08 -14.90 25.41
N VAL A 63 1.10 -15.36 24.64
CA VAL A 63 0.60 -14.63 23.48
C VAL A 63 -0.55 -13.73 23.93
N LEU A 64 -0.39 -12.44 23.66
CA LEU A 64 -1.38 -11.41 23.99
C LEU A 64 -1.96 -10.84 22.69
N MET A 65 -3.27 -10.61 22.71
CA MET A 65 -3.98 -9.97 21.59
C MET A 65 -4.59 -8.67 22.06
N THR A 66 -4.41 -7.62 21.26
CA THR A 66 -4.93 -6.29 21.56
C THR A 66 -5.64 -5.75 20.34
N ASP A 67 -6.87 -5.29 20.50
CA ASP A 67 -7.62 -4.65 19.43
C ASP A 67 -7.01 -3.31 19.08
N GLY A 68 -7.01 -2.99 17.80
CA GLY A 68 -6.50 -1.74 17.28
C GLY A 68 -5.16 -1.87 16.61
N PRO A 69 -4.67 -0.80 15.98
CA PRO A 69 -3.42 -0.82 15.23
C PRO A 69 -2.19 -0.89 16.14
N TYR A 70 -1.09 -1.38 15.60
CA TYR A 70 0.19 -1.45 16.32
C TYR A 70 0.66 -0.07 16.77
N ALA A 71 0.52 0.91 15.89
CA ALA A 71 0.88 2.29 16.20
C ALA A 71 -0.31 3.20 15.90
N GLU A 72 -0.59 4.10 16.82
CA GLU A 72 -1.60 5.13 16.62
C GLU A 72 -0.93 6.38 16.06
N GLY A 73 -1.59 7.03 15.10
CA GLY A 73 -1.06 8.21 14.46
C GLY A 73 -2.10 8.82 13.55
N LYS A 74 -1.74 9.97 12.98
CA LYS A 74 -2.62 10.70 12.07
C LYS A 74 -2.66 10.10 10.68
N GLU A 75 -1.72 9.22 10.39
CA GLU A 75 -1.63 8.53 9.11
C GLU A 75 -1.39 7.05 9.33
N HIS A 76 -1.89 6.23 8.41
CA HIS A 76 -1.74 4.79 8.46
C HIS A 76 -1.66 4.25 7.04
N ILE A 77 -1.16 3.02 6.91
CA ILE A 77 -1.13 2.36 5.61
C ILE A 77 -2.55 1.94 5.25
N GLY A 78 -3.08 2.51 4.18
CA GLY A 78 -4.43 2.20 3.71
C GLY A 78 -4.48 1.18 2.59
N GLY A 79 -3.33 0.83 2.03
CA GLY A 79 -3.22 -0.14 0.95
C GLY A 79 -1.80 -0.24 0.46
N PHE A 80 -1.57 -1.12 -0.50
CA PHE A 80 -0.23 -1.31 -1.05
C PHE A 80 -0.27 -1.91 -2.44
N VAL A 81 0.83 -1.71 -3.16
CA VAL A 81 1.06 -2.36 -4.45
C VAL A 81 2.45 -2.97 -4.40
N ILE A 82 2.57 -4.21 -4.83
CA ILE A 82 3.88 -4.86 -4.98
C ILE A 82 4.17 -4.97 -6.46
N VAL A 83 5.30 -4.41 -6.87
CA VAL A 83 5.74 -4.45 -8.26
C VAL A 83 7.11 -5.10 -8.35
N LYS A 84 7.43 -5.68 -9.49
CA LYS A 84 8.79 -6.09 -9.80
C LYS A 84 9.35 -5.13 -10.85
N ALA A 85 10.60 -4.75 -10.66
CA ALA A 85 11.27 -3.79 -11.52
C ALA A 85 12.76 -4.10 -11.57
N PRO A 86 13.44 -3.72 -12.65
CA PRO A 86 14.88 -3.99 -12.77
C PRO A 86 15.72 -3.18 -11.79
N ASP A 87 15.24 -2.01 -11.36
CA ASP A 87 15.95 -1.13 -10.45
C ASP A 87 14.98 -0.20 -9.73
N LEU A 88 15.52 0.58 -8.80
CA LEU A 88 14.73 1.54 -8.03
C LEU A 88 14.10 2.61 -8.91
N ASP A 89 14.82 3.11 -9.93
CA ASP A 89 14.28 4.15 -10.79
C ASP A 89 13.01 3.70 -11.50
N ALA A 90 12.97 2.46 -11.97
CA ALA A 90 11.77 1.90 -12.59
C ALA A 90 10.63 1.77 -11.59
N ALA A 91 10.93 1.35 -10.35
CA ALA A 91 9.93 1.27 -9.30
C ALA A 91 9.39 2.65 -8.94
N LEU A 92 10.25 3.67 -8.90
CA LEU A 92 9.84 5.05 -8.62
C LEU A 92 8.93 5.61 -9.71
N GLU A 93 9.08 5.20 -10.96
CA GLU A 93 8.16 5.61 -12.01
C GLU A 93 6.75 5.09 -11.74
N TRP A 94 6.62 3.83 -11.31
CA TRP A 94 5.33 3.31 -10.90
C TRP A 94 4.77 4.05 -9.69
N ALA A 95 5.64 4.38 -8.72
CA ALA A 95 5.24 5.12 -7.53
C ALA A 95 4.75 6.54 -7.87
N ARG A 96 5.39 7.21 -8.84
CA ARG A 96 4.93 8.53 -9.29
C ARG A 96 3.53 8.45 -9.87
N LYS A 97 3.27 7.46 -10.71
CA LYS A 97 1.94 7.24 -11.28
C LYS A 97 0.93 6.93 -10.19
N ALA A 98 1.31 6.11 -9.21
CA ALA A 98 0.43 5.77 -8.10
C ALA A 98 0.10 7.00 -7.24
N ALA A 99 1.09 7.83 -6.94
CA ALA A 99 0.88 9.05 -6.16
C ALA A 99 -0.07 10.02 -6.87
N ARG A 100 0.06 10.14 -8.19
CA ARG A 100 -0.85 10.99 -8.96
C ARG A 100 -2.27 10.45 -8.99
N ALA A 101 -2.43 9.14 -9.17
CA ALA A 101 -3.75 8.51 -9.24
C ALA A 101 -4.47 8.53 -7.90
N ILE A 102 -3.75 8.18 -6.83
CA ILE A 102 -4.31 8.03 -5.49
C ILE A 102 -4.37 9.36 -4.74
N THR A 103 -3.48 10.30 -5.10
CA THR A 103 -3.34 11.62 -4.45
C THR A 103 -2.92 11.56 -2.98
N LEU A 104 -2.21 10.49 -2.61
CA LEU A 104 -1.68 10.27 -1.28
C LEU A 104 -0.20 9.94 -1.35
N PRO A 105 0.56 10.14 -0.26
CA PRO A 105 1.98 9.77 -0.23
C PRO A 105 2.18 8.28 -0.43
N ILE A 106 3.23 7.94 -1.15
CA ILE A 106 3.60 6.55 -1.43
C ILE A 106 5.03 6.33 -0.92
N GLU A 107 5.23 5.34 -0.06
CA GLU A 107 6.57 4.93 0.35
C GLU A 107 7.00 3.75 -0.50
N VAL A 108 8.21 3.81 -1.03
CA VAL A 108 8.78 2.73 -1.84
C VAL A 108 9.88 2.04 -1.05
N ARG A 109 9.77 0.73 -0.91
CA ARG A 109 10.76 -0.04 -0.15
C ARG A 109 11.05 -1.37 -0.84
N PRO A 110 12.33 -1.67 -1.12
CA PRO A 110 12.66 -2.97 -1.71
C PRO A 110 12.49 -4.10 -0.72
N PHE A 111 12.04 -5.25 -1.20
CA PHE A 111 12.05 -6.46 -0.40
C PHE A 111 13.47 -6.98 -0.26
N GLN A 112 13.73 -7.65 0.85
CA GLN A 112 15.01 -8.35 1.04
C GLN A 112 15.05 -9.58 0.14
N GLY A 113 16.27 -9.94 -0.27
CA GLY A 113 16.50 -11.13 -1.06
C GLY A 113 16.31 -10.89 -2.53
N GLU A 114 16.73 -11.87 -3.31
CA GLU A 114 16.60 -11.87 -4.74
C GLU A 114 15.29 -12.55 -5.12
N VAL A 115 14.51 -11.88 -5.95
CA VAL A 115 13.21 -12.39 -6.36
C VAL A 115 13.10 -12.26 -7.88
N GLU A 116 12.58 -13.26 -8.50
CA GLU A 116 12.42 -13.28 -9.94
C GLU A 116 11.33 -12.39 -10.48
#